data_12185a43c0a5ad818a058807dbcf7e6c
#
_entry.id   12185a43c0a5ad818a058807dbcf7e6c
#
_cell.length_a   1.000
_cell.length_b   1.000
_cell.length_c   1.000
_cell.angle_alpha   90.00
_cell.angle_beta   90.00
_cell.angle_gamma   90.00
#
_symmetry.space_group_name_H-M   'P 1'
#
loop_
_entity.id
_entity.type
_entity.pdbx_description
1 polymer ?
#
loop_
_entity_poly.entity_id
_entity_poly.type
_entity_poly.pdbx_seq_one_letter_code
_entity_poly.pdbx_strand_id
1 'polypeptide(L)'
;MSKRRKGTIAELLKDRPRRGRPRRAVSRQNVYVALTPDQKQIIRMMVGRLPRGLVRADIPDLAIYLLSVRLEVLRLAVADRNREIPEGITDLESLYLLWDLPLPADNGEGKWTSIRLSPQRVIELGRARGVLNALFGVNRSQVFNLSLILFNQFLDSDLERKKTASLDEVVALISRIYL
;
A
#
# COMPACT_ATOMS: atom_id res chain seq x y z
N MET A 1 -52.86 20.72 33.87
CA MET A 1 -53.06 19.50 33.07
C MET A 1 -51.97 19.45 31.98
N SER A 2 -50.97 18.63 32.21
CA SER A 2 -49.82 18.50 31.29
C SER A 2 -50.10 17.42 30.23
N LYS A 3 -50.20 17.81 28.95
CA LYS A 3 -50.34 16.85 27.81
C LYS A 3 -49.00 16.20 27.52
N ARG A 4 -48.80 14.96 28.01
CA ARG A 4 -47.72 14.07 27.51
C ARG A 4 -47.93 13.78 26.01
N ARG A 5 -47.06 14.33 25.14
CA ARG A 5 -46.96 13.94 23.76
C ARG A 5 -46.43 12.52 23.71
N LYS A 6 -47.27 11.57 23.27
CA LYS A 6 -46.86 10.20 22.93
C LYS A 6 -46.07 10.28 21.62
N GLY A 7 -44.73 10.18 21.66
CA GLY A 7 -43.94 10.01 20.46
C GLY A 7 -44.33 8.70 19.78
N THR A 8 -44.69 8.75 18.52
CA THR A 8 -45.04 7.59 17.71
C THR A 8 -43.77 6.83 17.36
N ILE A 9 -43.84 5.48 17.34
CA ILE A 9 -42.69 4.59 16.92
C ILE A 9 -42.11 5.03 15.57
N ALA A 10 -42.93 5.58 14.67
CA ALA A 10 -42.51 6.18 13.42
C ALA A 10 -41.52 7.36 13.53
N GLU A 11 -41.57 8.11 14.67
CA GLU A 11 -40.62 9.20 14.93
C GLU A 11 -39.29 8.67 15.48
N LEU A 12 -39.29 7.50 16.12
CA LEU A 12 -38.08 6.81 16.59
C LEU A 12 -37.34 6.12 15.45
N LEU A 13 -38.04 5.76 14.37
CA LEU A 13 -37.51 5.13 13.17
C LEU A 13 -37.05 6.14 12.11
N LYS A 14 -37.26 7.43 12.29
CA LYS A 14 -36.62 8.44 11.44
C LYS A 14 -35.13 8.31 11.62
N ASP A 15 -34.47 7.80 10.57
CA ASP A 15 -33.03 7.68 10.45
C ASP A 15 -32.40 9.03 10.77
N ARG A 16 -31.98 9.21 12.03
CA ARG A 16 -31.09 10.33 12.38
C ARG A 16 -29.81 10.09 11.59
N PRO A 17 -29.39 11.05 10.76
CA PRO A 17 -28.14 10.91 10.03
C PRO A 17 -27.04 10.59 11.05
N ARG A 18 -26.49 9.38 10.98
CA ARG A 18 -25.43 8.95 11.87
C ARG A 18 -24.27 9.92 11.71
N ARG A 19 -23.99 10.72 12.72
CA ARG A 19 -22.80 11.56 12.79
C ARG A 19 -21.59 10.64 12.81
N GLY A 20 -21.02 10.36 11.67
CA GLY A 20 -19.85 9.52 11.52
C GLY A 20 -19.21 9.74 10.16
N ARG A 21 -17.92 9.42 10.07
CA ARG A 21 -17.20 9.48 8.80
C ARG A 21 -17.93 8.62 7.76
N PRO A 22 -18.19 9.13 6.53
CA PRO A 22 -18.81 8.35 5.46
C PRO A 22 -18.12 7.00 5.32
N ARG A 23 -18.89 5.91 5.24
CA ARG A 23 -18.33 4.58 4.98
C ARG A 23 -17.73 4.59 3.58
N ARG A 24 -16.49 4.12 3.46
CA ARG A 24 -15.89 3.88 2.14
C ARG A 24 -16.66 2.76 1.45
N ALA A 25 -16.76 2.80 0.12
CA ALA A 25 -17.43 1.78 -0.69
C ALA A 25 -16.81 0.38 -0.49
N VAL A 26 -15.51 0.30 -0.21
CA VAL A 26 -14.80 -0.95 0.01
C VAL A 26 -14.38 -1.08 1.48
N SER A 27 -14.78 -2.18 2.13
CA SER A 27 -14.32 -2.53 3.48
C SER A 27 -12.85 -2.90 3.47
N ARG A 28 -12.02 -2.23 4.28
CA ARG A 28 -10.60 -2.54 4.42
C ARG A 28 -10.36 -3.50 5.58
N GLN A 29 -9.45 -4.45 5.37
CA GLN A 29 -9.05 -5.44 6.36
C GLN A 29 -7.79 -4.97 7.10
N ASN A 30 -7.67 -5.35 8.37
CA ASN A 30 -6.47 -5.12 9.15
C ASN A 30 -5.42 -6.20 8.84
N VAL A 31 -4.22 -5.77 8.53
CA VAL A 31 -3.05 -6.63 8.36
C VAL A 31 -1.97 -6.15 9.31
N TYR A 32 -1.30 -7.07 10.00
CA TYR A 32 -0.26 -6.74 10.95
C TYR A 32 1.11 -6.88 10.31
N VAL A 33 1.93 -5.84 10.46
CA VAL A 33 3.32 -5.74 10.03
C VAL A 33 4.16 -5.09 11.13
N ALA A 34 5.42 -5.47 11.25
CA ALA A 34 6.35 -4.78 12.13
C ALA A 34 6.97 -3.60 11.38
N LEU A 35 6.90 -2.41 11.96
CA LEU A 35 7.47 -1.19 11.40
C LEU A 35 8.45 -0.55 12.36
N THR A 36 9.63 -0.22 11.87
CA THR A 36 10.63 0.58 12.61
C THR A 36 10.18 2.04 12.75
N PRO A 37 10.79 2.82 13.65
CA PRO A 37 10.52 4.26 13.74
C PRO A 37 10.75 4.99 12.40
N ASP A 38 11.81 4.62 11.67
CA ASP A 38 12.17 5.24 10.39
C ASP A 38 11.13 4.95 9.30
N GLN A 39 10.63 3.72 9.22
CA GLN A 39 9.56 3.36 8.29
C GLN A 39 8.26 4.14 8.59
N LYS A 40 7.95 4.36 9.87
CA LYS A 40 6.82 5.22 10.26
C LYS A 40 7.06 6.68 9.88
N GLN A 41 8.30 7.15 9.95
CA GLN A 41 8.68 8.49 9.51
C GLN A 41 8.57 8.62 7.98
N ILE A 42 9.02 7.65 7.21
CA ILE A 42 8.85 7.59 5.75
C ILE A 42 7.36 7.71 5.38
N ILE A 43 6.48 6.94 6.02
CA ILE A 43 5.02 7.05 5.79
C ILE A 43 4.51 8.47 6.10
N ARG A 44 5.00 9.13 7.14
CA ARG A 44 4.62 10.51 7.47
C ARG A 44 5.06 11.50 6.40
N MET A 45 6.29 11.36 5.91
CA MET A 45 6.83 12.21 4.83
C MET A 45 6.04 12.03 3.53
N MET A 46 5.70 10.79 3.17
CA MET A 46 4.88 10.49 2.01
C MET A 46 3.53 11.23 2.04
N VAL A 47 2.89 11.34 3.22
CA VAL A 47 1.60 12.05 3.35
C VAL A 47 1.69 13.49 2.86
N GLY A 48 2.80 14.18 3.15
CA GLY A 48 3.02 15.56 2.70
C GLY A 48 3.25 15.72 1.19
N ARG A 49 3.58 14.61 0.50
CA ARG A 49 3.85 14.58 -0.96
C ARG A 49 2.72 13.98 -1.78
N LEU A 50 1.67 13.45 -1.11
CA LEU A 50 0.52 12.91 -1.84
C LEU A 50 -0.20 14.00 -2.61
N PRO A 51 -0.64 13.73 -3.85
CA PRO A 51 -1.55 14.59 -4.58
C PRO A 51 -2.86 14.84 -3.80
N ARG A 52 -3.47 15.99 -4.05
CA ARG A 52 -4.83 16.26 -3.53
C ARG A 52 -5.80 15.21 -4.06
N GLY A 53 -6.62 14.64 -3.18
CA GLY A 53 -7.54 13.55 -3.49
C GLY A 53 -7.10 12.22 -2.88
N LEU A 54 -5.81 12.02 -2.61
CA LEU A 54 -5.31 10.87 -1.87
C LEU A 54 -5.18 11.17 -0.38
N VAL A 55 -5.28 10.13 0.43
CA VAL A 55 -5.13 10.21 1.88
C VAL A 55 -4.12 9.19 2.40
N ARG A 56 -3.59 9.42 3.59
CA ARG A 56 -2.64 8.49 4.24
C ARG A 56 -3.06 7.02 4.18
N ALA A 57 -4.37 6.76 4.25
CA ALA A 57 -4.89 5.39 4.21
C ALA A 57 -4.78 4.73 2.84
N ASP A 58 -4.46 5.47 1.78
CA ASP A 58 -4.29 4.92 0.43
C ASP A 58 -2.83 4.48 0.17
N ILE A 59 -1.88 4.98 0.97
CA ILE A 59 -0.46 4.64 0.86
C ILE A 59 -0.22 3.12 0.87
N PRO A 60 -0.75 2.33 1.83
CA PRO A 60 -0.51 0.89 1.84
C PRO A 60 -1.07 0.18 0.61
N ASP A 61 -2.24 0.58 0.13
CA ASP A 61 -2.86 -0.01 -1.07
C ASP A 61 -2.02 0.28 -2.33
N LEU A 62 -1.56 1.53 -2.51
CA LEU A 62 -0.74 1.93 -3.65
C LEU A 62 0.65 1.29 -3.62
N ALA A 63 1.27 1.24 -2.45
CA ALA A 63 2.58 0.62 -2.27
C ALA A 63 2.57 -0.86 -2.65
N ILE A 64 1.57 -1.62 -2.18
CA ILE A 64 1.44 -3.04 -2.50
C ILE A 64 1.10 -3.24 -3.98
N TYR A 65 0.28 -2.37 -4.56
CA TYR A 65 -0.01 -2.44 -5.99
C TYR A 65 1.25 -2.25 -6.83
N LEU A 66 2.04 -1.22 -6.54
CA LEU A 66 3.30 -0.95 -7.25
C LEU A 66 4.26 -2.15 -7.14
N LEU A 67 4.42 -2.72 -5.94
CA LEU A 67 5.23 -3.93 -5.75
C LEU A 67 4.72 -5.09 -6.62
N SER A 68 3.40 -5.31 -6.64
CA SER A 68 2.79 -6.38 -7.44
C SER A 68 3.06 -6.21 -8.93
N VAL A 69 2.98 -4.98 -9.44
CA VAL A 69 3.28 -4.66 -10.84
C VAL A 69 4.77 -4.90 -11.13
N ARG A 70 5.68 -4.44 -10.26
CA ARG A 70 7.13 -4.64 -10.44
C ARG A 70 7.51 -6.13 -10.43
N LEU A 71 6.90 -6.92 -9.55
CA LEU A 71 7.12 -8.38 -9.51
C LEU A 71 6.54 -9.07 -10.76
N GLU A 72 5.42 -8.60 -11.28
CA GLU A 72 4.86 -9.14 -12.53
C GLU A 72 5.76 -8.86 -13.72
N VAL A 73 6.31 -7.65 -13.84
CA VAL A 73 7.30 -7.31 -14.87
C VAL A 73 8.53 -8.22 -14.78
N LEU A 74 9.03 -8.44 -13.55
CA LEU A 74 10.16 -9.35 -13.33
C LEU A 74 9.80 -10.78 -13.73
N ARG A 75 8.60 -11.26 -13.37
CA ARG A 75 8.12 -12.59 -13.77
C ARG A 75 8.05 -12.75 -15.30
N LEU A 76 7.55 -11.74 -16.00
CA LEU A 76 7.49 -11.72 -17.46
C LEU A 76 8.89 -11.72 -18.07
N ALA A 77 9.80 -10.93 -17.51
CA ALA A 77 11.19 -10.89 -17.98
C ALA A 77 11.89 -12.26 -17.80
N VAL A 78 11.62 -12.96 -16.70
CA VAL A 78 12.12 -14.33 -16.45
C VAL A 78 11.50 -15.34 -17.43
N ALA A 79 10.20 -15.20 -17.74
CA ALA A 79 9.50 -16.09 -18.64
C ALA A 79 9.93 -15.89 -20.11
N ASP A 80 10.35 -14.68 -20.46
CA ASP A 80 10.87 -14.36 -21.81
C ASP A 80 12.34 -14.71 -21.90
N ARG A 81 12.65 -15.93 -22.39
CA ARG A 81 14.03 -16.44 -22.54
C ARG A 81 14.95 -15.58 -23.41
N ASN A 82 14.41 -14.62 -24.14
CA ASN A 82 15.16 -13.68 -24.97
C ASN A 82 15.65 -12.45 -24.21
N ARG A 83 15.24 -12.29 -22.93
CA ARG A 83 15.73 -11.22 -22.07
C ARG A 83 16.80 -11.76 -21.14
N GLU A 84 17.94 -11.11 -21.17
CA GLU A 84 18.98 -11.33 -20.16
C GLU A 84 18.43 -10.90 -18.80
N ILE A 85 18.31 -11.87 -17.89
CA ILE A 85 18.03 -11.58 -16.49
C ILE A 85 19.38 -11.29 -15.87
N PRO A 86 19.53 -10.18 -15.12
CA PRO A 86 20.78 -9.94 -14.42
C PRO A 86 21.11 -11.16 -13.54
N GLU A 87 22.24 -11.79 -13.82
CA GLU A 87 22.79 -12.81 -12.93
C GLU A 87 23.01 -12.16 -11.57
N GLY A 88 22.58 -12.84 -10.49
CA GLY A 88 22.88 -12.36 -9.14
C GLY A 88 21.70 -11.88 -8.29
N ILE A 89 20.46 -12.11 -8.70
CA ILE A 89 19.31 -11.90 -7.80
C ILE A 89 19.20 -13.10 -6.85
N THR A 90 19.99 -13.10 -5.79
CA THR A 90 20.10 -14.21 -4.85
C THR A 90 19.40 -13.95 -3.51
N ASP A 91 19.13 -12.69 -3.20
CA ASP A 91 18.55 -12.24 -1.94
C ASP A 91 17.67 -10.99 -2.11
N LEU A 92 17.09 -10.53 -1.01
CA LEU A 92 16.23 -9.35 -1.01
C LEU A 92 17.02 -8.08 -1.35
N GLU A 93 18.28 -7.97 -0.96
CA GLU A 93 19.12 -6.79 -1.21
C GLU A 93 19.39 -6.63 -2.70
N SER A 94 19.57 -7.75 -3.43
CA SER A 94 19.69 -7.76 -4.88
C SER A 94 18.48 -7.14 -5.58
N LEU A 95 17.26 -7.29 -5.04
CA LEU A 95 16.07 -6.59 -5.55
C LEU A 95 16.12 -5.08 -5.30
N TYR A 96 16.64 -4.66 -4.15
CA TYR A 96 16.84 -3.23 -3.89
C TYR A 96 17.80 -2.62 -4.90
N LEU A 97 18.92 -3.30 -5.17
CA LEU A 97 19.90 -2.86 -6.17
C LEU A 97 19.32 -2.86 -7.60
N LEU A 98 18.61 -3.93 -7.98
CA LEU A 98 17.96 -4.03 -9.30
C LEU A 98 16.99 -2.88 -9.58
N TRP A 99 16.32 -2.39 -8.54
CA TRP A 99 15.32 -1.34 -8.66
C TRP A 99 15.85 0.04 -8.26
N ASP A 100 17.16 0.17 -8.06
CA ASP A 100 17.84 1.41 -7.65
C ASP A 100 17.23 2.00 -6.36
N LEU A 101 16.97 1.13 -5.40
CA LEU A 101 16.40 1.50 -4.11
C LEU A 101 17.49 1.61 -3.04
N PRO A 102 17.33 2.53 -2.08
CA PRO A 102 18.22 2.57 -0.93
C PRO A 102 18.07 1.28 -0.11
N LEU A 103 19.21 0.67 0.24
CA LEU A 103 19.20 -0.51 1.10
C LEU A 103 18.56 -0.16 2.46
N PRO A 104 17.77 -1.10 3.02
CA PRO A 104 17.16 -0.86 4.32
C PRO A 104 18.26 -0.74 5.37
N ALA A 105 18.28 0.38 6.09
CA ALA A 105 19.14 0.52 7.25
C ALA A 105 18.66 -0.46 8.35
N ASP A 106 19.59 -1.10 9.02
CA ASP A 106 19.31 -2.03 10.14
C ASP A 106 18.99 -1.21 11.42
N ASN A 107 17.94 -0.44 11.37
CA ASN A 107 17.57 0.56 12.37
C ASN A 107 16.56 0.01 13.39
N GLY A 108 16.93 -1.06 14.10
CA GLY A 108 16.26 -1.47 15.31
C GLY A 108 14.99 -2.31 15.14
N GLU A 109 14.47 -2.76 16.27
CA GLU A 109 13.30 -3.63 16.33
C GLU A 109 12.02 -2.96 15.83
N GLY A 110 11.38 -3.58 14.87
CA GLY A 110 10.07 -3.16 14.38
C GLY A 110 8.96 -3.43 15.40
N LYS A 111 8.10 -2.45 15.66
CA LYS A 111 6.90 -2.62 16.49
C LYS A 111 5.70 -3.03 15.63
N TRP A 112 4.98 -4.06 16.05
CA TRP A 112 3.76 -4.52 15.40
C TRP A 112 2.75 -3.38 15.26
N THR A 113 2.29 -3.18 14.04
CA THR A 113 1.38 -2.10 13.67
C THR A 113 0.31 -2.67 12.75
N SER A 114 -0.94 -2.26 12.95
CA SER A 114 -2.03 -2.61 12.04
C SER A 114 -2.07 -1.61 10.88
N ILE A 115 -1.98 -2.12 9.67
CA ILE A 115 -2.26 -1.39 8.43
C ILE A 115 -3.61 -1.83 7.86
N ARG A 116 -4.28 -0.96 7.13
CA ARG A 116 -5.60 -1.24 6.54
C ARG A 116 -5.49 -1.34 5.03
N LEU A 117 -5.83 -2.51 4.49
CA LEU A 117 -5.76 -2.82 3.07
C LEU A 117 -7.13 -3.14 2.50
N SER A 118 -7.35 -2.80 1.24
CA SER A 118 -8.47 -3.33 0.48
C SER A 118 -8.33 -4.84 0.28
N PRO A 119 -9.42 -5.60 0.14
CA PRO A 119 -9.36 -7.06 0.01
C PRO A 119 -8.43 -7.53 -1.12
N GLN A 120 -8.46 -6.84 -2.25
CA GLN A 120 -7.58 -7.13 -3.38
C GLN A 120 -6.10 -7.00 -3.00
N ARG A 121 -5.72 -5.94 -2.27
CA ARG A 121 -4.33 -5.71 -1.85
C ARG A 121 -3.87 -6.70 -0.76
N VAL A 122 -4.79 -7.24 0.03
CA VAL A 122 -4.46 -8.34 0.95
C VAL A 122 -4.03 -9.59 0.17
N ILE A 123 -4.74 -9.91 -0.92
CA ILE A 123 -4.41 -11.04 -1.81
C ILE A 123 -3.05 -10.81 -2.47
N GLU A 124 -2.82 -9.63 -3.01
CA GLU A 124 -1.57 -9.25 -3.67
C GLU A 124 -0.38 -9.30 -2.71
N LEU A 125 -0.52 -8.76 -1.51
CA LEU A 125 0.51 -8.87 -0.47
C LEU A 125 0.80 -10.34 -0.12
N GLY A 126 -0.24 -11.17 -0.05
CA GLY A 126 -0.11 -12.61 0.18
C GLY A 126 0.69 -13.30 -0.93
N ARG A 127 0.40 -12.99 -2.20
CA ARG A 127 1.13 -13.52 -3.36
C ARG A 127 2.59 -13.04 -3.38
N ALA A 128 2.82 -11.74 -3.22
CA ALA A 128 4.16 -11.16 -3.17
C ALA A 128 4.99 -11.79 -2.04
N ARG A 129 4.40 -11.95 -0.84
CA ARG A 129 5.06 -12.65 0.26
C ARG A 129 5.37 -14.09 -0.08
N GLY A 130 4.43 -14.83 -0.68
CA GLY A 130 4.64 -16.23 -1.05
C GLY A 130 5.85 -16.40 -1.97
N VAL A 131 5.92 -15.60 -3.03
CA VAL A 131 7.04 -15.61 -3.99
C VAL A 131 8.35 -15.20 -3.32
N LEU A 132 8.40 -14.05 -2.66
CA LEU A 132 9.62 -13.53 -2.07
C LEU A 132 10.10 -14.36 -0.86
N ASN A 133 9.19 -14.98 -0.12
CA ASN A 133 9.56 -15.91 0.95
C ASN A 133 10.17 -17.20 0.39
N ALA A 134 9.60 -17.74 -0.69
CA ALA A 134 10.13 -18.95 -1.33
C ALA A 134 11.54 -18.72 -1.93
N LEU A 135 11.80 -17.52 -2.46
CA LEU A 135 13.09 -17.19 -3.06
C LEU A 135 14.14 -16.74 -2.04
N PHE A 136 13.76 -15.94 -1.05
CA PHE A 136 14.69 -15.19 -0.20
C PHE A 136 14.42 -15.36 1.31
N GLY A 137 13.44 -16.17 1.71
CA GLY A 137 13.11 -16.38 3.13
C GLY A 137 12.49 -15.16 3.83
N VAL A 138 12.05 -14.15 3.10
CA VAL A 138 11.56 -12.89 3.68
C VAL A 138 10.19 -13.01 4.32
N ASN A 139 9.98 -12.23 5.39
CA ASN A 139 8.71 -12.16 6.08
C ASN A 139 7.80 -11.05 5.51
N ARG A 140 6.54 -11.01 5.98
CA ARG A 140 5.54 -10.02 5.53
C ARG A 140 5.97 -8.56 5.77
N SER A 141 6.66 -8.29 6.87
CA SER A 141 7.08 -6.92 7.21
C SER A 141 8.16 -6.43 6.26
N GLN A 142 9.10 -7.30 5.88
CA GLN A 142 10.13 -7.00 4.89
C GLN A 142 9.53 -6.73 3.50
N VAL A 143 8.55 -7.56 3.08
CA VAL A 143 7.82 -7.36 1.82
C VAL A 143 7.07 -6.03 1.83
N PHE A 144 6.40 -5.70 2.93
CA PHE A 144 5.70 -4.43 3.06
C PHE A 144 6.68 -3.24 3.08
N ASN A 145 7.83 -3.38 3.75
CA ASN A 145 8.87 -2.34 3.73
C ASN A 145 9.38 -2.09 2.30
N LEU A 146 9.70 -3.14 1.56
CA LEU A 146 10.09 -3.02 0.15
C LEU A 146 9.03 -2.24 -0.65
N SER A 147 7.75 -2.57 -0.46
CA SER A 147 6.66 -1.86 -1.13
C SER A 147 6.59 -0.37 -0.77
N LEU A 148 6.86 -0.01 0.48
CA LEU A 148 6.90 1.39 0.93
C LEU A 148 8.06 2.16 0.29
N ILE A 149 9.24 1.56 0.20
CA ILE A 149 10.41 2.21 -0.38
C ILE A 149 10.20 2.42 -1.89
N LEU A 150 9.66 1.41 -2.61
CA LEU A 150 9.26 1.56 -4.01
C LEU A 150 8.26 2.70 -4.21
N PHE A 151 7.25 2.77 -3.36
CA PHE A 151 6.24 3.82 -3.48
C PHE A 151 6.80 5.20 -3.11
N ASN A 152 7.76 5.25 -2.19
CA ASN A 152 8.47 6.49 -1.88
C ASN A 152 9.25 7.02 -3.10
N GLN A 153 10.00 6.14 -3.79
CA GLN A 153 10.71 6.48 -5.02
C GLN A 153 9.74 6.94 -6.13
N PHE A 154 8.63 6.22 -6.31
CA PHE A 154 7.60 6.60 -7.28
C PHE A 154 6.98 7.97 -7.01
N LEU A 155 6.79 8.35 -5.75
CA LEU A 155 6.33 9.69 -5.38
C LEU A 155 7.33 10.77 -5.79
N ASP A 156 8.62 10.49 -5.69
CA ASP A 156 9.69 11.45 -6.00
C ASP A 156 9.90 11.60 -7.53
N SER A 157 9.81 10.52 -8.29
CA SER A 157 10.14 10.53 -9.72
C SER A 157 8.93 10.78 -10.62
N ASP A 158 7.83 10.08 -10.37
CA ASP A 158 6.74 9.95 -11.35
C ASP A 158 5.47 10.71 -10.97
N LEU A 159 5.25 10.91 -9.66
CA LEU A 159 4.02 11.53 -9.16
C LEU A 159 4.19 12.98 -8.72
N GLU A 160 5.40 13.46 -8.48
CA GLU A 160 5.72 14.78 -7.97
C GLU A 160 5.07 15.94 -8.78
N ARG A 161 4.89 15.71 -10.09
CA ARG A 161 4.31 16.72 -11.01
C ARG A 161 2.80 16.82 -10.94
N LYS A 162 2.10 15.88 -10.29
CA LYS A 162 0.63 15.86 -10.23
C LYS A 162 0.14 16.52 -8.96
N LYS A 163 -0.47 17.71 -9.10
CA LYS A 163 -1.07 18.44 -7.97
C LYS A 163 -2.35 17.77 -7.42
N THR A 164 -3.09 17.07 -8.29
CA THR A 164 -4.36 16.41 -7.94
C THR A 164 -4.44 15.08 -8.68
N ALA A 165 -4.78 14.00 -7.98
CA ALA A 165 -5.01 12.71 -8.59
C ALA A 165 -5.97 11.86 -7.72
N SER A 166 -6.85 11.11 -8.36
CA SER A 166 -7.65 10.07 -7.72
C SER A 166 -6.84 8.77 -7.54
N LEU A 167 -7.34 7.87 -6.71
CA LEU A 167 -6.71 6.56 -6.52
C LEU A 167 -6.58 5.79 -7.84
N ASP A 168 -7.66 5.80 -8.66
CA ASP A 168 -7.71 5.08 -9.93
C ASP A 168 -6.75 5.68 -10.98
N GLU A 169 -6.59 6.99 -10.99
CA GLU A 169 -5.60 7.66 -11.86
C GLU A 169 -4.17 7.30 -11.51
N VAL A 170 -3.85 7.17 -10.21
CA VAL A 170 -2.51 6.74 -9.79
C VAL A 170 -2.27 5.27 -10.10
N VAL A 171 -3.27 4.42 -9.90
CA VAL A 171 -3.22 3.00 -10.29
C VAL A 171 -2.98 2.87 -11.81
N ALA A 172 -3.72 3.61 -12.63
CA ALA A 172 -3.54 3.62 -14.08
C ALA A 172 -2.15 4.16 -14.50
N LEU A 173 -1.64 5.18 -13.78
CA LEU A 173 -0.29 5.70 -14.03
C LEU A 173 0.79 4.65 -13.74
N ILE A 174 0.71 3.97 -12.59
CA ILE A 174 1.64 2.89 -12.24
C ILE A 174 1.63 1.81 -13.31
N SER A 175 0.44 1.34 -13.76
CA SER A 175 0.34 0.34 -14.82
C SER A 175 1.00 0.82 -16.11
N ARG A 176 0.75 2.05 -16.51
CA ARG A 176 1.29 2.60 -17.77
C ARG A 176 2.81 2.76 -17.76
N ILE A 177 3.41 3.03 -16.60
CA ILE A 177 4.87 3.24 -16.49
C ILE A 177 5.60 1.91 -16.47
N TYR A 178 5.04 0.89 -15.81
CA TYR A 178 5.76 -0.33 -15.50
C TYR A 178 5.26 -1.57 -16.24
N LEU A 179 4.05 -1.59 -16.83
CA LEU A 179 3.53 -2.66 -17.67
C LEU A 179 3.47 -2.27 -19.15
#